data_20cf13079b372fff107f5a37ab5b6941
#
_entry.id   20cf13079b372fff107f5a37ab5b6941
#
_cell.length_a   1.000
_cell.length_b   1.000
_cell.length_c   1.000
_cell.angle_alpha   90.00
_cell.angle_beta   90.00
_cell.angle_gamma   90.00
#
_symmetry.space_group_name_H-M   'P 1'
#
loop_
_entity.id
_entity.type
_entity.pdbx_description
1 polymer ?
#
loop_
_entity_poly.entity_id
_entity_poly.type
_entity_poly.pdbx_seq_one_letter_code
_entity_poly.pdbx_strand_id
1 'polypeptide(L)'
;MKADIQQFIGLLFASRDYAHKAHLNTDSFAAHMALNEFYDGIIDLADSLAETWMGRNLTKVGEIPVINPPKGEPLAVMKRLLDVVQDTRDFVSDDTVLSNIMDEIEALYSSTIYKLKFLK
;
A
#
# COMPACT_ATOMS: atom_id res chain seq x y z
N MET A 1 -14.55 1.27 -11.82
CA MET A 1 -14.18 0.36 -12.93
C MET A 1 -13.27 -0.73 -12.39
N LYS A 2 -13.41 -1.94 -12.93
CA LYS A 2 -12.62 -3.09 -12.49
C LYS A 2 -11.10 -2.86 -12.69
N ALA A 3 -10.72 -2.17 -13.76
CA ALA A 3 -9.32 -1.86 -14.01
C ALA A 3 -8.69 -1.02 -12.88
N ASP A 4 -9.46 -0.14 -12.26
CA ASP A 4 -8.95 0.72 -11.18
C ASP A 4 -8.60 -0.10 -9.94
N ILE A 5 -9.47 -1.02 -9.53
CA ILE A 5 -9.18 -1.87 -8.36
C ILE A 5 -8.01 -2.81 -8.65
N GLN A 6 -7.92 -3.35 -9.87
CA GLN A 6 -6.80 -4.23 -10.25
C GLN A 6 -5.47 -3.48 -10.15
N GLN A 7 -5.39 -2.27 -10.70
CA GLN A 7 -4.18 -1.44 -10.64
C GLN A 7 -3.83 -1.06 -9.20
N PHE A 8 -4.84 -0.69 -8.41
CA PHE A 8 -4.61 -0.28 -7.04
C PHE A 8 -4.08 -1.42 -6.18
N ILE A 9 -4.67 -2.62 -6.29
CA ILE A 9 -4.16 -3.79 -5.57
C ILE A 9 -2.73 -4.12 -6.01
N GLY A 10 -2.46 -4.03 -7.32
CA GLY A 10 -1.11 -4.21 -7.84
C GLY A 10 -0.10 -3.24 -7.23
N LEU A 11 -0.51 -1.99 -7.03
CA LEU A 11 0.31 -0.98 -6.36
C LEU A 11 0.62 -1.37 -4.92
N LEU A 12 -0.38 -1.86 -4.17
CA LEU A 12 -0.19 -2.29 -2.79
C LEU A 12 0.76 -3.49 -2.71
N PHE A 13 0.62 -4.45 -3.62
CA PHE A 13 1.53 -5.59 -3.70
C PHE A 13 2.96 -5.15 -4.03
N ALA A 14 3.13 -4.20 -4.95
CA ALA A 14 4.43 -3.64 -5.27
C ALA A 14 5.05 -2.93 -4.07
N SER A 15 4.25 -2.20 -3.31
CA SER A 15 4.70 -1.52 -2.08
C SER A 15 5.15 -2.53 -1.04
N ARG A 16 4.39 -3.60 -0.86
CA ARG A 16 4.75 -4.69 0.06
C ARG A 16 6.07 -5.32 -0.33
N ASP A 17 6.22 -5.62 -1.62
CA ASP A 17 7.43 -6.27 -2.13
C ASP A 17 8.65 -5.37 -1.94
N TYR A 18 8.51 -4.09 -2.27
CA TYR A 18 9.58 -3.12 -2.05
C TYR A 18 9.99 -3.07 -0.57
N ALA A 19 9.01 -2.95 0.33
CA ALA A 19 9.27 -2.81 1.75
C ALA A 19 9.95 -4.05 2.32
N HIS A 20 9.56 -5.24 1.89
CA HIS A 20 10.17 -6.49 2.34
C HIS A 20 11.65 -6.55 1.93
N LYS A 21 11.94 -6.22 0.67
CA LYS A 21 13.32 -6.22 0.17
C LYS A 21 14.16 -5.14 0.86
N ALA A 22 13.62 -3.95 1.05
CA ALA A 22 14.32 -2.87 1.75
C ALA A 22 14.57 -3.23 3.22
N HIS A 23 13.61 -3.90 3.87
CA HIS A 23 13.75 -4.43 5.23
C HIS A 23 14.96 -5.35 5.37
N LEU A 24 15.18 -6.19 4.37
CA LEU A 24 16.31 -7.13 4.39
C LEU A 24 17.66 -6.43 4.13
N ASN A 25 17.64 -5.30 3.45
CA ASN A 25 18.88 -4.65 3.00
C ASN A 25 19.28 -3.39 3.78
N THR A 26 18.45 -2.91 4.70
CA THR A 26 18.80 -1.72 5.49
C THR A 26 19.77 -2.04 6.62
N ASP A 27 20.66 -1.10 6.92
CA ASP A 27 21.54 -1.18 8.08
C ASP A 27 20.93 -0.55 9.33
N SER A 28 19.79 0.10 9.20
CA SER A 28 19.09 0.76 10.32
C SER A 28 18.11 -0.20 10.96
N PHE A 29 18.27 -0.45 12.26
CA PHE A 29 17.32 -1.29 13.00
C PHE A 29 15.92 -0.68 13.00
N ALA A 30 15.82 0.64 13.18
CA ALA A 30 14.53 1.32 13.17
C ALA A 30 13.83 1.17 11.81
N ALA A 31 14.58 1.34 10.71
CA ALA A 31 14.03 1.14 9.37
C ALA A 31 13.62 -0.32 9.13
N HIS A 32 14.43 -1.26 9.56
CA HIS A 32 14.14 -2.70 9.47
C HIS A 32 12.78 -3.02 10.13
N MET A 33 12.56 -2.51 11.34
CA MET A 33 11.32 -2.75 12.07
C MET A 33 10.13 -2.01 11.44
N ALA A 34 10.31 -0.76 11.02
CA ALA A 34 9.24 0.01 10.41
C ALA A 34 8.77 -0.62 9.10
N LEU A 35 9.72 -1.06 8.28
CA LEU A 35 9.41 -1.72 7.00
C LEU A 35 8.73 -3.07 7.22
N ASN A 36 9.13 -3.81 8.27
CA ASN A 36 8.47 -5.07 8.63
C ASN A 36 6.99 -4.85 8.98
N GLU A 37 6.71 -3.88 9.82
CA GLU A 37 5.32 -3.56 10.18
C GLU A 37 4.51 -3.14 8.95
N PHE A 38 5.15 -2.40 8.04
CA PHE A 38 4.47 -1.97 6.82
C PHE A 38 4.11 -3.16 5.94
N TYR A 39 5.07 -4.03 5.60
CA TYR A 39 4.73 -5.10 4.65
C TYR A 39 3.78 -6.13 5.22
N ASP A 40 3.79 -6.35 6.53
CA ASP A 40 2.79 -7.21 7.17
C ASP A 40 1.41 -6.56 7.14
N GLY A 41 1.34 -5.27 7.46
CA GLY A 41 0.06 -4.55 7.53
C GLY A 41 -0.59 -4.30 6.18
N ILE A 42 0.22 -3.98 5.16
CA ILE A 42 -0.35 -3.63 3.86
C ILE A 42 -1.01 -4.82 3.18
N ILE A 43 -0.51 -6.05 3.41
CA ILE A 43 -1.13 -7.22 2.81
C ILE A 43 -2.52 -7.47 3.39
N ASP A 44 -2.69 -7.29 4.70
CA ASP A 44 -3.99 -7.43 5.35
C ASP A 44 -4.98 -6.39 4.83
N LEU A 45 -4.52 -5.15 4.64
CA LEU A 45 -5.36 -4.08 4.11
C LEU A 45 -5.71 -4.30 2.64
N ALA A 46 -4.76 -4.80 1.84
CA ALA A 46 -5.01 -5.14 0.44
C ALA A 46 -6.06 -6.24 0.32
N ASP A 47 -5.97 -7.28 1.15
CA ASP A 47 -6.96 -8.35 1.18
C ASP A 47 -8.32 -7.82 1.60
N SER A 48 -8.37 -7.01 2.64
CA SER A 48 -9.61 -6.39 3.12
C SER A 48 -10.26 -5.55 2.04
N LEU A 49 -9.47 -4.72 1.35
CA LEU A 49 -9.97 -3.88 0.26
C LEU A 49 -10.53 -4.72 -0.88
N ALA A 50 -9.77 -5.72 -1.32
CA ALA A 50 -10.17 -6.56 -2.45
C ALA A 50 -11.44 -7.36 -2.12
N GLU A 51 -11.49 -7.98 -0.96
CA GLU A 51 -12.64 -8.79 -0.54
C GLU A 51 -13.90 -7.93 -0.36
N THR A 52 -13.75 -6.76 0.25
CA THR A 52 -14.86 -5.84 0.45
C THR A 52 -15.36 -5.32 -0.90
N TRP A 53 -14.45 -4.96 -1.80
CA TRP A 53 -14.81 -4.52 -3.15
C TRP A 53 -15.58 -5.61 -3.89
N MET A 54 -15.10 -6.86 -3.84
CA MET A 54 -15.78 -8.00 -4.49
C MET A 54 -17.17 -8.24 -3.90
N GLY A 55 -17.30 -8.12 -2.57
CA GLY A 55 -18.59 -8.27 -1.91
C GLY A 55 -19.58 -7.18 -2.26
N ARG A 56 -19.13 -5.95 -2.40
CA ARG A 56 -19.99 -4.81 -2.73
C ARG A 56 -20.38 -4.78 -4.22
N ASN A 57 -19.50 -5.25 -5.09
CA ASN A 57 -19.72 -5.21 -6.54
C ASN A 57 -20.17 -6.56 -7.11
N LEU A 58 -20.20 -7.61 -6.29
CA LEU A 58 -20.64 -8.97 -6.65
C LEU A 58 -19.88 -9.48 -7.89
N THR A 59 -18.59 -9.24 -7.96
CA THR A 59 -17.74 -9.71 -9.04
C THR A 59 -16.32 -9.89 -8.52
N LYS A 60 -15.54 -10.75 -9.16
CA LYS A 60 -14.15 -10.99 -8.80
C LYS A 60 -13.27 -9.83 -9.28
N VAL A 61 -12.20 -9.57 -8.54
CA VAL A 61 -11.18 -8.58 -8.97
C VAL A 61 -10.56 -9.02 -10.29
N GLY A 62 -10.29 -10.31 -10.44
CA GLY A 62 -9.67 -10.82 -11.64
C GLY A 62 -8.15 -10.71 -11.59
N GLU A 63 -7.52 -10.52 -12.75
CA GLU A 63 -6.07 -10.48 -12.85
C GLU A 63 -5.50 -9.19 -12.26
N ILE A 64 -4.51 -9.34 -11.39
CA ILE A 64 -3.82 -8.21 -10.75
C ILE A 64 -2.47 -8.02 -11.46
N PRO A 65 -2.21 -6.82 -12.03
CA PRO A 65 -0.99 -6.61 -12.79
C PRO A 65 0.23 -6.57 -11.88
N VAL A 66 1.37 -6.98 -12.42
CA VAL A 66 2.66 -6.78 -11.78
C VAL A 66 3.07 -5.33 -12.00
N ILE A 67 3.32 -4.61 -10.92
CA ILE A 67 3.75 -3.21 -10.97
C ILE A 67 5.14 -3.14 -10.35
N ASN A 68 6.07 -2.50 -11.04
CA ASN A 68 7.42 -2.30 -10.53
C ASN A 68 7.44 -1.08 -9.61
N PRO A 69 7.87 -1.22 -8.35
CA PRO A 69 7.95 -0.07 -7.45
C PRO A 69 9.09 0.87 -7.86
N PRO A 70 9.04 2.14 -7.45
CA PRO A 70 10.17 3.04 -7.64
C PRO A 70 11.41 2.49 -6.94
N LYS A 71 12.59 2.82 -7.49
CA LYS A 71 13.87 2.47 -6.86
C LYS A 71 14.33 3.64 -5.99
N GLY A 72 15.07 3.34 -4.93
CA GLY A 72 15.66 4.35 -4.10
C GLY A 72 15.55 4.03 -2.61
N GLU A 73 15.93 5.01 -1.81
CA GLU A 73 15.93 4.87 -0.35
C GLU A 73 14.50 4.80 0.20
N PRO A 74 14.28 4.06 1.29
CA PRO A 74 12.94 3.79 1.79
C PRO A 74 12.08 5.02 2.04
N LEU A 75 12.60 6.07 2.66
CA LEU A 75 11.82 7.27 2.93
C LEU A 75 11.29 7.89 1.63
N ALA A 76 12.17 8.07 0.65
CA ALA A 76 11.80 8.68 -0.63
C ALA A 76 10.80 7.82 -1.40
N VAL A 77 11.00 6.51 -1.42
CA VAL A 77 10.11 5.58 -2.14
C VAL A 77 8.74 5.53 -1.47
N MET A 78 8.68 5.43 -0.15
CA MET A 78 7.41 5.39 0.57
C MET A 78 6.60 6.68 0.37
N LYS A 79 7.27 7.82 0.33
CA LYS A 79 6.59 9.10 0.04
C LYS A 79 6.00 9.12 -1.37
N ARG A 80 6.74 8.63 -2.37
CA ARG A 80 6.22 8.55 -3.75
C ARG A 80 5.07 7.57 -3.87
N LEU A 81 5.15 6.44 -3.18
CA LEU A 81 4.05 5.46 -3.18
C LEU A 81 2.79 6.04 -2.55
N LEU A 82 2.94 6.78 -1.45
CA LEU A 82 1.80 7.45 -0.82
C LEU A 82 1.16 8.47 -1.78
N ASP A 83 1.98 9.25 -2.51
CA ASP A 83 1.46 10.20 -3.49
C ASP A 83 0.60 9.48 -4.54
N VAL A 84 1.05 8.33 -5.05
CA VAL A 84 0.29 7.55 -6.03
C VAL A 84 -1.00 7.01 -5.41
N VAL A 85 -0.96 6.53 -4.17
CA VAL A 85 -2.16 6.06 -3.46
C VAL A 85 -3.17 7.20 -3.35
N GLN A 86 -2.74 8.38 -2.94
CA GLN A 86 -3.62 9.55 -2.81
C GLN A 86 -4.21 9.97 -4.14
N ASP A 87 -3.41 9.95 -5.20
CA ASP A 87 -3.87 10.38 -6.53
C ASP A 87 -4.80 9.38 -7.19
N THR A 88 -4.79 8.11 -6.79
CA THR A 88 -5.51 7.05 -7.49
C THR A 88 -6.70 6.48 -6.73
N ARG A 89 -6.93 6.89 -5.48
CA ARG A 89 -7.98 6.30 -4.64
C ARG A 89 -9.40 6.73 -4.97
N ASP A 90 -9.58 7.75 -5.80
CA ASP A 90 -10.90 8.37 -6.01
C ASP A 90 -11.93 7.46 -6.65
N PHE A 91 -11.51 6.33 -7.24
CA PHE A 91 -12.45 5.39 -7.88
C PHE A 91 -13.43 4.76 -6.89
N VAL A 92 -13.21 4.87 -5.60
CA VAL A 92 -14.12 4.38 -4.56
C VAL A 92 -14.67 5.51 -3.69
N SER A 93 -14.54 6.77 -4.12
CA SER A 93 -14.93 7.93 -3.31
C SER A 93 -16.42 7.95 -2.95
N ASP A 94 -17.26 7.34 -3.78
CA ASP A 94 -18.71 7.28 -3.56
C ASP A 94 -19.12 6.16 -2.59
N ASP A 95 -18.21 5.30 -2.20
CA ASP A 95 -18.45 4.19 -1.29
C ASP A 95 -17.68 4.40 0.00
N THR A 96 -18.38 4.80 1.06
CA THR A 96 -17.75 5.15 2.32
C THR A 96 -17.08 3.94 2.99
N VAL A 97 -17.60 2.74 2.77
CA VAL A 97 -16.99 1.52 3.35
C VAL A 97 -15.62 1.29 2.72
N LEU A 98 -15.51 1.38 1.40
CA LEU A 98 -14.23 1.24 0.71
C LEU A 98 -13.32 2.43 0.99
N SER A 99 -13.87 3.63 1.02
CA SER A 99 -13.10 4.84 1.31
C SER A 99 -12.47 4.79 2.70
N ASN A 100 -13.17 4.23 3.68
CA ASN A 100 -12.62 4.06 5.03
C ASN A 100 -11.43 3.09 5.05
N ILE A 101 -11.46 2.05 4.25
CA ILE A 101 -10.31 1.14 4.11
C ILE A 101 -9.14 1.89 3.46
N MET A 102 -9.42 2.73 2.47
CA MET A 102 -8.40 3.58 1.85
C MET A 102 -7.74 4.51 2.88
N ASP A 103 -8.52 5.05 3.81
CA ASP A 103 -7.99 5.89 4.88
C ASP A 103 -7.00 5.12 5.76
N GLU A 104 -7.30 3.87 6.08
CA GLU A 104 -6.40 3.02 6.84
C GLU A 104 -5.12 2.70 6.06
N ILE A 105 -5.24 2.49 4.76
CA ILE A 105 -4.08 2.28 3.89
C ILE A 105 -3.17 3.51 3.92
N GLU A 106 -3.72 4.71 3.72
CA GLU A 106 -2.94 5.95 3.79
C GLU A 106 -2.28 6.13 5.16
N ALA A 107 -3.01 5.80 6.23
CA ALA A 107 -2.48 5.91 7.59
C ALA A 107 -1.26 5.00 7.79
N LEU A 108 -1.28 3.80 7.21
CA LEU A 108 -0.14 2.89 7.30
C LEU A 108 1.10 3.45 6.59
N TYR A 109 0.93 3.99 5.36
CA TYR A 109 2.04 4.66 4.67
C TYR A 109 2.57 5.82 5.51
N SER A 110 1.68 6.66 6.03
CA SER A 110 2.07 7.86 6.79
C SER A 110 2.81 7.51 8.07
N SER A 111 2.35 6.50 8.82
CA SER A 111 3.03 6.09 10.05
C SER A 111 4.41 5.48 9.76
N THR A 112 4.52 4.75 8.66
CA THR A 112 5.80 4.20 8.21
C THR A 112 6.77 5.33 7.84
N ILE A 113 6.30 6.32 7.10
CA ILE A 113 7.10 7.50 6.73
C ILE A 113 7.58 8.23 8.00
N TYR A 114 6.70 8.40 8.98
CA TYR A 114 7.08 8.98 10.26
C TYR A 114 8.27 8.24 10.89
N LYS A 115 8.16 6.90 10.96
CA LYS A 115 9.21 6.08 11.58
C LYS A 115 10.52 6.15 10.80
N LEU A 116 10.44 6.12 9.46
CA LEU A 116 11.63 6.19 8.62
C LEU A 116 12.33 7.53 8.73
N LYS A 117 11.58 8.61 8.91
CA LYS A 117 12.16 9.96 8.99
C LYS A 117 12.73 10.27 10.37
N PHE A 118 12.04 9.89 11.43
CA PHE A 118 12.33 10.40 12.77
C PHE A 118 12.94 9.38 13.72
N LEU A 119 12.79 8.09 13.49
CA LEU A 119 13.35 7.07 14.37
C LEU A 119 14.65 6.51 13.81
N LYS A 120 15.59 6.22 14.69
CA LYS A 120 16.93 5.75 14.29
C LYS A 120 17.25 4.36 14.80
#